data_55f7e9d47f6a9db2e0bc3153d26aa117
#
_entry.id   55f7e9d47f6a9db2e0bc3153d26aa117
#
_cell.length_a   1.000
_cell.length_b   1.000
_cell.length_c   1.000
_cell.angle_alpha   90.00
_cell.angle_beta   90.00
_cell.angle_gamma   90.00
#
_symmetry.space_group_name_H-M   'P 1'
#
loop_
_entity.id
_entity.type
_entity.pdbx_description
1 polymer ?
#
loop_
_entity_poly.entity_id
_entity_poly.type
_entity_poly.pdbx_seq_one_letter_code
_entity_poly.pdbx_strand_id
1 'polypeptide(L)' 'MKKIFISSDHAGFNLKENIKIFLKKKKYSFIDLGPKNNNRVDYPIYAHAVAKKVKKNKNYRGILVCGSGM' A
#
# COMPACT_ATOMS: atom_id res chain seq x y z
N MET A 1 -3.81 -1.48 18.63
CA MET A 1 -2.74 -1.69 17.65
C MET A 1 -3.19 -1.21 16.28
N LYS A 2 -2.36 -0.45 15.61
CA LYS A 2 -2.69 0.07 14.29
C LYS A 2 -2.36 -0.93 13.20
N LYS A 3 -3.21 -0.99 12.19
CA LYS A 3 -3.00 -1.85 11.03
C LYS A 3 -2.78 -0.98 9.80
N ILE A 4 -1.79 -1.34 9.00
CA ILE A 4 -1.42 -0.57 7.82
C ILE A 4 -1.81 -1.34 6.56
N PHE A 5 -2.48 -0.66 5.64
CA PHE A 5 -2.79 -1.20 4.32
C PHE A 5 -1.93 -0.45 3.31
N ILE A 6 -1.20 -1.18 2.48
CA ILE A 6 -0.28 -0.57 1.54
C ILE A 6 -0.58 -1.01 0.12
N SER A 7 -0.47 -0.08 -0.80
CA SER A 7 -0.67 -0.35 -2.21
C SER A 7 0.15 0.65 -3.02
N SER A 8 0.24 0.43 -4.33
CA SER A 8 0.98 1.32 -5.21
C SER A 8 0.47 1.22 -6.64
N ASP A 9 0.96 2.12 -7.52
CA ASP A 9 0.86 1.91 -8.95
C ASP A 9 2.02 1.02 -9.39
N HIS A 10 2.09 0.73 -10.70
CA HIS A 10 3.16 -0.15 -11.21
C HIS A 10 4.54 0.49 -11.07
N ALA A 11 4.64 1.81 -11.21
CA ALA A 11 5.92 2.50 -11.08
C ALA A 11 6.39 2.58 -9.63
N GLY A 12 5.47 2.56 -8.68
CA GLY A 12 5.79 2.59 -7.26
C GLY A 12 5.99 1.23 -6.64
N PHE A 13 5.92 0.17 -7.42
CA PHE A 13 5.99 -1.19 -6.89
C PHE A 13 7.27 -1.47 -6.10
N ASN A 14 8.42 -1.11 -6.66
CA ASN A 14 9.69 -1.39 -5.98
C ASN A 14 9.79 -0.64 -4.66
N LEU A 15 9.37 0.62 -4.64
CA LEU A 15 9.36 1.40 -3.39
C LEU A 15 8.39 0.80 -2.39
N LYS A 16 7.22 0.33 -2.85
CA LYS A 16 6.27 -0.35 -1.97
C LYS A 16 6.93 -1.56 -1.31
N GLU A 17 7.65 -2.37 -2.08
CA GLU A 17 8.31 -3.55 -1.54
C GLU A 17 9.37 -3.17 -0.49
N ASN A 18 10.12 -2.08 -0.73
CA ASN A 18 11.08 -1.60 0.24
C ASN A 18 10.42 -1.11 1.52
N ILE A 19 9.29 -0.43 1.39
CA ILE A 19 8.52 0.03 2.55
C ILE A 19 8.02 -1.18 3.36
N LYS A 20 7.59 -2.24 2.69
CA LYS A 20 7.16 -3.45 3.38
C LYS A 20 8.28 -4.06 4.21
N ILE A 21 9.51 -4.07 3.68
CA ILE A 21 10.67 -4.55 4.41
C ILE A 21 10.87 -3.71 5.67
N PHE A 22 10.78 -2.40 5.55
CA PHE A 22 10.90 -1.48 6.67
C PHE A 22 9.81 -1.75 7.73
N LEU A 23 8.56 -1.90 7.30
CA LEU A 23 7.45 -2.14 8.20
C LEU A 23 7.63 -3.45 8.96
N LYS A 24 8.08 -4.49 8.26
CA LYS A 24 8.34 -5.78 8.88
C LYS A 24 9.46 -5.69 9.91
N LYS A 25 10.51 -4.96 9.57
CA LYS A 25 11.65 -4.76 10.47
C LYS A 25 11.25 -4.03 11.75
N LYS A 26 10.32 -3.09 11.64
CA LYS A 26 9.79 -2.36 12.78
C LYS A 26 8.64 -3.07 13.48
N LYS A 27 8.28 -4.26 13.01
CA LYS A 27 7.22 -5.09 13.58
C LYS A 27 5.83 -4.46 13.49
N TYR A 28 5.61 -3.65 12.48
CA TYR A 28 4.27 -3.13 12.19
C TYR A 28 3.42 -4.20 11.51
N SER A 29 2.15 -4.24 11.88
CA SER A 29 1.19 -5.10 11.20
C SER A 29 0.76 -4.41 9.90
N PHE A 30 0.90 -5.10 8.76
CA PHE A 30 0.49 -4.53 7.49
C PHE A 30 -0.07 -5.58 6.55
N ILE A 31 -0.87 -5.12 5.60
CA ILE A 31 -1.43 -5.95 4.54
C ILE A 31 -1.16 -5.25 3.21
N ASP A 32 -0.58 -5.99 2.28
CA ASP A 32 -0.30 -5.51 0.93
C ASP A 32 -1.53 -5.80 0.06
N LEU A 33 -2.17 -4.73 -0.40
CA LEU A 33 -3.36 -4.86 -1.25
C LEU A 33 -3.01 -4.93 -2.74
N GLY A 34 -1.71 -4.87 -3.07
CA GLY A 34 -1.27 -5.02 -4.45
C GLY A 34 -0.70 -3.75 -5.04
N PRO A 35 -0.18 -3.82 -6.25
CA PRO A 35 -0.05 -5.01 -7.09
C PRO A 35 1.02 -5.96 -6.56
N LYS A 36 1.01 -7.19 -7.06
CA LYS A 36 1.96 -8.21 -6.62
C LYS A 36 3.21 -8.26 -7.49
N ASN A 37 3.23 -7.47 -8.54
CA ASN A 37 4.37 -7.36 -9.44
C ASN A 37 4.36 -5.95 -10.04
N ASN A 38 5.37 -5.62 -10.84
CA ASN A 38 5.48 -4.30 -11.42
C ASN A 38 4.86 -4.18 -12.82
N ASN A 39 3.97 -5.10 -13.18
CA ASN A 39 3.21 -4.97 -14.41
C ASN A 39 2.26 -3.79 -14.32
N ARG A 40 1.93 -3.22 -15.48
CA ARG A 40 1.04 -2.08 -15.53
C ARG A 40 -0.32 -2.43 -14.92
N VAL A 41 -0.82 -1.55 -14.05
CA VAL A 41 -2.06 -1.78 -13.32
C VAL A 41 -2.95 -0.55 -13.39
N ASP A 42 -4.23 -0.77 -13.13
CA ASP A 42 -5.20 0.31 -13.01
C ASP A 42 -5.12 0.88 -11.60
N TYR A 43 -4.32 1.91 -11.43
CA TYR A 43 -4.02 2.49 -10.14
C TYR A 43 -5.26 2.90 -9.32
N PRO A 44 -6.31 3.53 -9.91
CA PRO A 44 -7.48 3.90 -9.12
C PRO A 44 -8.13 2.76 -8.37
N ILE A 45 -8.08 1.54 -8.92
CA ILE A 45 -8.62 0.37 -8.24
C ILE A 45 -7.87 0.13 -6.92
N TYR A 46 -6.56 0.23 -6.96
CA TYR A 46 -5.73 -0.01 -5.76
C TYR A 46 -5.86 1.10 -4.74
N ALA A 47 -5.92 2.35 -5.19
CA ALA A 47 -6.12 3.48 -4.29
C ALA A 47 -7.47 3.38 -3.60
N HIS A 48 -8.51 3.02 -4.34
CA HIS A 48 -9.85 2.86 -3.78
C HIS A 48 -9.90 1.74 -2.76
N ALA A 49 -9.19 0.64 -3.03
CA ALA A 49 -9.16 -0.49 -2.11
C ALA A 49 -8.56 -0.10 -0.76
N VAL A 50 -7.47 0.67 -0.76
CA VAL A 50 -6.86 1.14 0.48
C VAL A 50 -7.83 2.06 1.22
N ALA A 51 -8.41 3.03 0.52
CA ALA A 51 -9.33 3.97 1.15
C ALA A 51 -10.52 3.26 1.78
N LYS A 52 -11.04 2.27 1.09
CA LYS A 52 -12.18 1.49 1.58
C LYS A 52 -11.84 0.74 2.85
N LYS A 53 -10.64 0.18 2.94
CA LYS A 53 -10.20 -0.54 4.14
C LYS A 53 -9.96 0.40 5.31
N VAL A 54 -9.28 1.50 5.07
CA VAL A 54 -8.94 2.46 6.12
C VAL A 54 -10.19 3.05 6.75
N LYS A 55 -11.23 3.24 5.96
CA LYS A 55 -12.49 3.81 6.41
C LYS A 55 -13.20 2.96 7.45
N LYS A 56 -12.91 1.66 7.52
CA LYS A 56 -13.63 0.73 8.40
C LYS A 56 -13.24 0.81 9.86
N ASN A 57 -12.09 1.37 10.17
CA ASN A 57 -11.61 1.39 11.56
C ASN A 57 -10.66 2.56 11.77
N LYS A 58 -10.89 3.33 12.82
CA LYS A 58 -10.07 4.50 13.12
C LYS A 58 -8.60 4.16 13.39
N ASN A 59 -8.31 2.90 13.70
CA ASN A 59 -6.94 2.45 13.94
C ASN A 59 -6.25 1.95 12.67
N TYR A 60 -6.93 1.98 11.54
CA TYR A 60 -6.34 1.58 10.26
C TYR A 60 -5.66 2.78 9.61
N ARG A 61 -4.56 2.52 8.93
CA ARG A 61 -3.80 3.54 8.19
C ARG A 61 -3.52 3.02 6.79
N GLY A 62 -3.39 3.93 5.85
CA GLY A 62 -3.12 3.58 4.47
C GLY A 62 -1.84 4.22 3.96
N ILE A 63 -1.09 3.49 3.16
CA ILE A 63 0.07 3.99 2.44
C ILE A 63 -0.15 3.73 0.97
N LEU A 64 -0.13 4.79 0.18
CA LEU A 64 -0.23 4.69 -1.27
C LEU A 64 1.06 5.22 -1.87
N VAL A 65 1.71 4.40 -2.67
CA VAL A 65 2.98 4.75 -3.30
C VAL A 65 2.74 5.02 -4.78
N CYS A 66 3.00 6.23 -5.20
CA CYS A 66 2.81 6.64 -6.59
C CYS A 66 4.17 6.96 -7.21
N GLY A 67 4.63 6.06 -8.06
CA GLY A 67 5.93 6.24 -8.69
C GLY A 67 5.92 7.16 -9.90
N SER A 68 4.73 7.51 -10.39
CA SER A 68 4.62 8.41 -11.54
C SER A 68 4.81 9.88 -11.17
N GLY A 69 4.81 10.21 -9.90
CA GLY A 69 5.01 11.58 -9.44
C GLY A 69 3.81 12.49 -9.59
N MET A 70 2.65 11.94 -9.74
CA MET A 70 1.43 12.72 -9.92
C MET A 70 0.92 13.31 -8.61
#